data_109c7571aca2e153802778999b3487f8
#
_entry.id   109c7571aca2e153802778999b3487f8
#
_cell.length_a   1.000
_cell.length_b   1.000
_cell.length_c   1.000
_cell.angle_alpha   90.00
_cell.angle_beta   90.00
_cell.angle_gamma   90.00
#
_symmetry.space_group_name_H-M   'P 1'
#
loop_
_entity.id
_entity.type
_entity.pdbx_description
1 polymer ?
#
loop_
_entity_poly.entity_id
_entity_poly.type
_entity_poly.pdbx_seq_one_letter_code
_entity_poly.pdbx_strand_id
1 'polypeptide(L)'
;FSTIATGGLSPLNRSIAHYNSAYFDWVITFFMFISGINFVLHYRFLLGNLGIHGRDEECRVYSGIVLFSIVTTAVALRYGAFQVVSVITSTGFFTADYEQWPAYTHFLFILLMFLGGSTGSTAGGLKALRVLALARLVRAETVSSLHPRGVFPVRVRGRIATSEARA
;
A
#
# COMPACT_ATOMS: atom_id res chain seq x y z
N PHE A 1 -19.15 2.44 5.17
CA PHE A 1 -19.22 1.56 3.99
C PHE A 1 -18.22 1.99 2.92
N SER A 2 -18.27 3.23 2.43
CA SER A 2 -17.39 3.78 1.38
C SER A 2 -15.88 3.71 1.74
N THR A 3 -15.53 3.77 3.02
CA THR A 3 -14.15 3.66 3.51
C THR A 3 -13.56 2.27 3.28
N ILE A 4 -14.26 1.20 3.68
CA ILE A 4 -13.80 -0.19 3.58
C ILE A 4 -13.85 -0.68 2.13
N ALA A 5 -14.85 -0.23 1.37
CA ALA A 5 -14.97 -0.52 -0.06
C ALA A 5 -14.00 0.30 -0.93
N THR A 6 -13.20 1.20 -0.31
CA THR A 6 -12.27 2.12 -1.00
C THR A 6 -12.94 2.90 -2.13
N GLY A 7 -14.18 3.34 -1.88
CA GLY A 7 -15.02 4.01 -2.90
C GLY A 7 -14.92 5.53 -2.93
N GLY A 8 -14.42 6.17 -1.85
CA GLY A 8 -14.24 7.62 -1.74
C GLY A 8 -15.48 8.47 -1.90
N LEU A 9 -16.66 7.86 -1.92
CA LEU A 9 -17.91 8.58 -2.09
C LEU A 9 -18.29 9.31 -0.81
N SER A 10 -18.37 10.62 -0.89
CA SER A 10 -18.84 11.50 0.18
C SER A 10 -20.06 12.28 -0.29
N PRO A 11 -21.10 12.43 0.55
CA PRO A 11 -22.24 13.28 0.24
C PRO A 11 -21.90 14.78 0.32
N LEU A 12 -20.72 15.14 0.81
CA LEU A 12 -20.28 16.51 1.04
C LEU A 12 -19.15 16.88 0.07
N ASN A 13 -19.24 18.06 -0.54
CA ASN A 13 -18.23 18.55 -1.50
C ASN A 13 -16.82 18.68 -0.89
N ARG A 14 -16.72 18.95 0.42
CA ARG A 14 -15.45 19.04 1.16
C ARG A 14 -14.98 17.69 1.71
N SER A 15 -15.58 16.57 1.30
CA SER A 15 -15.25 15.22 1.78
C SER A 15 -15.22 15.17 3.32
N ILE A 16 -14.21 14.52 3.89
CA ILE A 16 -14.03 14.40 5.34
C ILE A 16 -13.55 15.71 5.97
N ALA A 17 -12.93 16.60 5.20
CA ALA A 17 -12.53 17.93 5.65
C ALA A 17 -13.68 18.76 6.22
N HIS A 18 -14.93 18.46 5.84
CA HIS A 18 -16.13 19.15 6.36
C HIS A 18 -16.27 19.02 7.89
N TYR A 19 -15.95 17.83 8.42
CA TYR A 19 -16.13 17.55 9.85
C TYR A 19 -15.06 18.18 10.74
N ASN A 20 -13.89 18.53 10.19
CA ASN A 20 -12.73 19.12 10.88
C ASN A 20 -12.45 18.49 12.26
N SER A 21 -12.58 17.19 12.38
CA SER A 21 -12.44 16.43 13.62
C SER A 21 -11.31 15.44 13.53
N ALA A 22 -10.33 15.55 14.44
CA ALA A 22 -9.22 14.60 14.52
C ALA A 22 -9.70 13.16 14.78
N TYR A 23 -10.79 12.98 15.51
CA TYR A 23 -11.36 11.67 15.78
C TYR A 23 -11.82 10.99 14.49
N PHE A 24 -12.61 11.69 13.66
CA PHE A 24 -13.05 11.14 12.38
C PHE A 24 -11.88 10.82 11.44
N ASP A 25 -10.88 11.70 11.39
CA ASP A 25 -9.72 11.49 10.53
C ASP A 25 -8.96 10.22 10.93
N TRP A 26 -8.67 10.03 12.21
CA TRP A 26 -7.95 8.85 12.69
C TRP A 26 -8.76 7.55 12.53
N VAL A 27 -10.05 7.57 12.84
CA VAL A 27 -10.92 6.40 12.65
C VAL A 27 -10.98 6.00 11.19
N ILE A 28 -11.20 6.96 10.29
CA ILE A 28 -11.28 6.68 8.86
C ILE A 28 -9.92 6.21 8.32
N THR A 29 -8.81 6.84 8.70
CA THR A 29 -7.45 6.43 8.33
C THR A 29 -7.19 4.98 8.73
N PHE A 30 -7.56 4.59 9.95
CA PHE A 30 -7.40 3.25 10.44
C PHE A 30 -8.18 2.22 9.60
N PHE A 31 -9.44 2.49 9.30
CA PHE A 31 -10.24 1.61 8.46
C PHE A 31 -9.78 1.56 7.01
N MET A 32 -9.31 2.68 6.44
CA MET A 32 -8.69 2.70 5.11
C MET A 32 -7.41 1.85 5.09
N PHE A 33 -6.55 1.97 6.11
CA PHE A 33 -5.33 1.19 6.22
C PHE A 33 -5.62 -0.31 6.28
N ILE A 34 -6.58 -0.73 7.10
CA ILE A 34 -7.01 -2.12 7.23
C ILE A 34 -7.58 -2.64 5.90
N SER A 35 -8.38 -1.85 5.20
CA SER A 35 -8.97 -2.25 3.92
C SER A 35 -7.91 -2.47 2.82
N GLY A 36 -6.74 -1.83 2.95
CA GLY A 36 -5.58 -2.03 2.08
C GLY A 36 -4.82 -3.33 2.34
N ILE A 37 -5.10 -4.05 3.43
CA ILE A 37 -4.48 -5.33 3.78
C ILE A 37 -5.34 -6.48 3.22
N ASN A 38 -4.69 -7.61 2.94
CA ASN A 38 -5.36 -8.81 2.44
C ASN A 38 -6.43 -9.34 3.42
N PHE A 39 -7.67 -9.49 2.96
CA PHE A 39 -8.77 -9.98 3.77
C PHE A 39 -8.58 -11.40 4.29
N VAL A 40 -7.84 -12.25 3.59
CA VAL A 40 -7.51 -13.61 4.07
C VAL A 40 -6.68 -13.55 5.36
N LEU A 41 -5.81 -12.52 5.50
CA LEU A 41 -5.05 -12.32 6.74
C LEU A 41 -5.97 -11.94 7.90
N HIS A 42 -6.96 -11.08 7.66
CA HIS A 42 -7.95 -10.71 8.68
C HIS A 42 -8.77 -11.92 9.12
N TYR A 43 -9.22 -12.75 8.18
CA TYR A 43 -9.94 -13.97 8.49
C TYR A 43 -9.11 -14.93 9.37
N ARG A 44 -7.85 -15.16 9.01
CA ARG A 44 -6.94 -16.01 9.81
C ARG A 44 -6.60 -15.41 11.17
N PHE A 45 -6.53 -14.09 11.28
CA PHE A 45 -6.36 -13.38 12.54
C PHE A 45 -7.56 -13.66 13.48
N LEU A 46 -8.78 -13.57 12.97
CA LEU A 46 -10.00 -13.89 13.73
C LEU A 46 -10.08 -15.36 14.16
N LEU A 47 -9.45 -16.28 13.41
CA LEU A 47 -9.31 -17.69 13.79
C LEU A 47 -8.21 -17.93 14.87
N GLY A 48 -7.68 -16.90 15.50
CA GLY A 48 -6.71 -17.00 16.60
C GLY A 48 -5.23 -16.93 16.19
N ASN A 49 -4.91 -16.70 14.91
CA ASN A 49 -3.52 -16.64 14.45
C ASN A 49 -2.98 -15.19 14.52
N LEU A 50 -2.76 -14.69 15.74
CA LEU A 50 -2.45 -13.28 16.02
C LEU A 50 -1.14 -12.77 15.36
N GLY A 51 -0.17 -13.64 15.09
CA GLY A 51 1.12 -13.26 14.50
C GLY A 51 1.16 -13.21 12.97
N ILE A 52 0.03 -13.48 12.30
CA ILE A 52 0.04 -13.69 10.83
C ILE A 52 0.37 -12.43 10.03
N HIS A 53 -0.07 -11.25 10.48
CA HIS A 53 0.21 -9.99 9.81
C HIS A 53 1.72 -9.66 9.79
N GLY A 54 2.43 -9.93 10.91
CA GLY A 54 3.87 -9.72 10.99
C GLY A 54 4.71 -10.73 10.21
N ARG A 55 4.16 -11.91 9.92
CA ARG A 55 4.84 -12.96 9.15
C ARG A 55 4.62 -12.85 7.64
N ASP A 56 3.53 -12.20 7.22
CA ASP A 56 3.25 -12.02 5.80
C ASP A 56 4.15 -10.94 5.19
N GLU A 57 4.89 -11.32 4.17
CA GLU A 57 5.85 -10.44 3.51
C GLU A 57 5.17 -9.24 2.84
N GLU A 58 4.03 -9.49 2.20
CA GLU A 58 3.26 -8.45 1.51
C GLU A 58 2.72 -7.40 2.48
N CYS A 59 2.19 -7.84 3.64
CA CYS A 59 1.68 -6.95 4.67
C CYS A 59 2.80 -6.06 5.25
N ARG A 60 4.01 -6.61 5.45
CA ARG A 60 5.17 -5.85 5.92
C ARG A 60 5.62 -4.81 4.90
N VAL A 61 5.70 -5.18 3.62
CA VAL A 61 6.08 -4.26 2.54
C VAL A 61 5.06 -3.13 2.41
N TYR A 62 3.78 -3.45 2.39
CA TYR A 62 2.70 -2.46 2.35
C TYR A 62 2.78 -1.49 3.54
N SER A 63 2.87 -2.01 4.77
CA SER A 63 2.99 -1.18 5.98
C SER A 63 4.25 -0.33 5.98
N GLY A 64 5.38 -0.87 5.50
CA GLY A 64 6.63 -0.14 5.35
C GLY A 64 6.53 1.02 4.37
N ILE A 65 5.91 0.82 3.21
CA ILE A 65 5.66 1.87 2.22
C ILE A 65 4.78 2.96 2.81
N VAL A 66 3.68 2.60 3.49
CA VAL A 66 2.78 3.56 4.13
C VAL A 66 3.52 4.40 5.17
N LEU A 67 4.25 3.75 6.09
CA LEU A 67 5.00 4.45 7.14
C LEU A 67 6.08 5.37 6.56
N PHE A 68 6.85 4.89 5.59
CA PHE A 68 7.86 5.69 4.91
C PHE A 68 7.24 6.93 4.24
N SER A 69 6.11 6.75 3.56
CA SER A 69 5.42 7.84 2.87
C SER A 69 4.84 8.86 3.85
N ILE A 70 4.31 8.43 5.01
CA ILE A 70 3.84 9.33 6.05
C ILE A 70 4.99 10.20 6.58
N VAL A 71 6.15 9.59 6.84
CA VAL A 71 7.33 10.31 7.34
C VAL A 71 7.85 11.30 6.30
N THR A 72 7.91 10.92 5.03
CA THR A 72 8.44 11.76 3.94
C THR A 72 7.50 12.90 3.55
N THR A 73 6.20 12.77 3.81
CA THR A 73 5.23 13.83 3.49
C THR A 73 5.50 15.13 4.26
N ALA A 74 6.21 15.07 5.42
CA ALA A 74 6.66 16.22 6.22
C ALA A 74 5.55 17.24 6.58
N VAL A 75 4.30 16.86 6.47
CA VAL A 75 3.11 17.63 6.87
C VAL A 75 2.65 17.16 8.24
N ALA A 76 1.78 17.93 8.92
CA ALA A 76 1.20 17.51 10.19
C ALA A 76 0.72 16.05 10.10
N LEU A 77 1.19 15.19 11.02
CA LEU A 77 1.02 13.73 10.97
C LEU A 77 -0.43 13.31 10.69
N ARG A 78 -1.39 14.05 11.21
CA ARG A 78 -2.83 13.83 11.01
C ARG A 78 -3.21 13.88 9.52
N TYR A 79 -2.87 14.97 8.84
CA TYR A 79 -3.27 15.20 7.44
C TYR A 79 -2.41 14.37 6.47
N GLY A 80 -1.11 14.27 6.75
CA GLY A 80 -0.18 13.46 5.95
C GLY A 80 -0.54 11.98 5.98
N ALA A 81 -0.78 11.42 7.18
CA ALA A 81 -1.17 10.02 7.32
C ALA A 81 -2.51 9.72 6.62
N PHE A 82 -3.51 10.59 6.80
CA PHE A 82 -4.81 10.43 6.15
C PHE A 82 -4.65 10.42 4.62
N GLN A 83 -3.95 11.41 4.07
CA GLN A 83 -3.83 11.56 2.63
C GLN A 83 -3.00 10.45 1.99
N VAL A 84 -1.87 10.05 2.60
CA VAL A 84 -1.06 8.91 2.14
C VAL A 84 -1.87 7.62 2.10
N VAL A 85 -2.61 7.31 3.17
CA VAL A 85 -3.43 6.10 3.24
C VAL A 85 -4.59 6.16 2.24
N SER A 86 -5.25 7.30 2.10
CA SER A 86 -6.33 7.50 1.13
C SER A 86 -5.86 7.29 -0.31
N VAL A 87 -4.68 7.78 -0.65
CA VAL A 87 -4.11 7.65 -2.00
C VAL A 87 -3.67 6.21 -2.29
N ILE A 88 -2.88 5.57 -1.40
CA ILE A 88 -2.36 4.22 -1.65
C ILE A 88 -3.46 3.16 -1.67
N THR A 89 -4.54 3.35 -0.90
CA THR A 89 -5.70 2.45 -0.93
C THR A 89 -6.68 2.77 -2.06
N SER A 90 -6.43 3.84 -2.82
CA SER A 90 -7.32 4.34 -3.87
C SER A 90 -8.72 4.70 -3.35
N THR A 91 -8.84 5.08 -2.06
CA THR A 91 -10.12 5.48 -1.47
C THR A 91 -10.54 6.86 -1.97
N GLY A 92 -9.63 7.85 -2.02
CA GLY A 92 -9.90 9.17 -2.60
C GLY A 92 -10.58 10.17 -1.66
N PHE A 93 -10.69 9.90 -0.35
CA PHE A 93 -11.10 10.91 0.62
C PHE A 93 -9.99 11.95 0.84
N PHE A 94 -10.37 13.17 1.19
CA PHE A 94 -9.44 14.22 1.58
C PHE A 94 -9.88 14.96 2.85
N THR A 95 -8.90 15.41 3.63
CA THR A 95 -9.09 16.16 4.88
C THR A 95 -8.44 17.53 4.82
N ALA A 96 -7.56 17.76 3.85
CA ALA A 96 -6.87 19.03 3.64
C ALA A 96 -6.69 19.26 2.13
N ASP A 97 -6.52 20.52 1.76
CA ASP A 97 -6.16 20.91 0.40
C ASP A 97 -4.68 20.60 0.15
N TYR A 98 -4.43 19.48 -0.50
CA TYR A 98 -3.08 19.01 -0.80
C TYR A 98 -2.45 19.72 -2.02
N GLU A 99 -3.21 20.53 -2.76
CA GLU A 99 -2.67 21.32 -3.88
C GLU A 99 -1.62 22.35 -3.41
N GLN A 100 -1.76 22.81 -2.15
CA GLN A 100 -0.82 23.77 -1.54
C GLN A 100 0.44 23.10 -0.95
N TRP A 101 0.54 21.78 -1.04
CA TRP A 101 1.68 21.03 -0.48
C TRP A 101 2.88 21.09 -1.42
N PRO A 102 4.11 20.84 -0.90
CA PRO A 102 5.31 20.87 -1.74
C PRO A 102 5.22 19.93 -2.94
N ALA A 103 5.80 20.31 -4.07
CA ALA A 103 5.74 19.56 -5.33
C ALA A 103 6.21 18.11 -5.22
N TYR A 104 7.14 17.78 -4.32
CA TYR A 104 7.61 16.41 -4.11
C TYR A 104 6.51 15.51 -3.55
N THR A 105 5.54 16.05 -2.78
CA THR A 105 4.42 15.27 -2.25
C THR A 105 3.45 14.84 -3.35
N HIS A 106 3.24 15.68 -4.35
CA HIS A 106 2.44 15.32 -5.52
C HIS A 106 3.10 14.17 -6.30
N PHE A 107 4.42 14.26 -6.52
CA PHE A 107 5.15 13.17 -7.15
C PHE A 107 5.07 11.86 -6.33
N LEU A 108 5.22 11.96 -5.00
CA LEU A 108 5.04 10.83 -4.09
C LEU A 108 3.64 10.21 -4.21
N PHE A 109 2.59 11.03 -4.26
CA PHE A 109 1.21 10.54 -4.41
C PHE A 109 1.00 9.81 -5.74
N ILE A 110 1.55 10.31 -6.84
CA ILE A 110 1.51 9.62 -8.14
C ILE A 110 2.17 8.23 -8.01
N LEU A 111 3.33 8.13 -7.40
CA LEU A 111 3.97 6.83 -7.18
C LEU A 111 3.12 5.90 -6.30
N LEU A 112 2.50 6.42 -5.23
CA LEU A 112 1.64 5.65 -4.35
C LEU A 112 0.38 5.13 -5.05
N MET A 113 -0.20 5.91 -5.97
CA MET A 113 -1.34 5.47 -6.78
C MET A 113 -1.01 4.26 -7.65
N PHE A 114 0.23 4.17 -8.17
CA PHE A 114 0.69 2.99 -8.91
C PHE A 114 0.90 1.78 -8.00
N LEU A 115 1.46 1.97 -6.80
CA LEU A 115 1.79 0.86 -5.89
C LEU A 115 0.56 0.10 -5.41
N GLY A 116 -0.45 0.82 -4.93
CA GLY A 116 -1.68 0.24 -4.42
C GLY A 116 -1.51 -0.60 -3.13
N GLY A 117 -2.58 -1.27 -2.72
CA GLY A 117 -2.61 -2.12 -1.52
C GLY A 117 -2.16 -3.56 -1.75
N SER A 118 -2.40 -4.43 -0.75
CA SER A 118 -2.08 -5.85 -0.79
C SER A 118 -2.98 -6.64 -1.74
N THR A 119 -2.50 -7.77 -2.22
CA THR A 119 -3.30 -8.73 -3.00
C THR A 119 -4.45 -9.28 -2.15
N GLY A 120 -5.67 -9.26 -2.69
CA GLY A 120 -6.88 -9.66 -1.94
C GLY A 120 -7.39 -8.60 -0.97
N SER A 121 -7.00 -7.33 -1.17
CA SER A 121 -7.61 -6.15 -0.56
C SER A 121 -8.55 -5.45 -1.54
N THR A 122 -9.38 -4.51 -1.04
CA THR A 122 -10.24 -3.65 -1.87
C THR A 122 -9.48 -2.56 -2.61
N ALA A 123 -8.25 -2.24 -2.18
CA ALA A 123 -7.44 -1.20 -2.78
C ALA A 123 -7.14 -1.45 -4.26
N GLY A 124 -7.06 -0.39 -5.06
CA GLY A 124 -6.62 -0.42 -6.46
C GLY A 124 -5.11 -0.60 -6.65
N GLY A 125 -4.61 -0.24 -7.84
CA GLY A 125 -3.17 -0.23 -8.17
C GLY A 125 -2.58 -1.59 -8.54
N LEU A 126 -1.25 -1.61 -8.74
CA LEU A 126 -0.49 -2.78 -9.20
C LEU A 126 -0.38 -3.92 -8.17
N LYS A 127 -0.78 -3.67 -6.92
CA LYS A 127 -0.64 -4.53 -5.75
C LYS A 127 0.82 -4.71 -5.30
N ALA A 128 1.05 -4.54 -4.00
CA ALA A 128 2.38 -4.59 -3.39
C ALA A 128 3.16 -5.87 -3.73
N LEU A 129 2.49 -7.01 -3.81
CA LEU A 129 3.12 -8.29 -4.16
C LEU A 129 3.68 -8.31 -5.58
N ARG A 130 2.99 -7.71 -6.55
CA ARG A 130 3.45 -7.66 -7.95
C ARG A 130 4.67 -6.75 -8.09
N VAL A 131 4.66 -5.61 -7.41
CA VAL A 131 5.81 -4.70 -7.39
C VAL A 131 7.02 -5.37 -6.75
N LEU A 132 6.83 -6.08 -5.64
CA LEU A 132 7.89 -6.85 -4.99
C LEU A 132 8.43 -7.96 -5.88
N ALA A 133 7.56 -8.70 -6.57
CA ALA A 133 7.95 -9.74 -7.52
C ALA A 133 8.77 -9.16 -8.68
N LEU A 134 8.31 -8.04 -9.25
CA LEU A 134 9.01 -7.35 -10.32
C LEU A 134 10.40 -6.87 -9.87
N ALA A 135 10.50 -6.23 -8.71
CA ALA A 135 11.77 -5.76 -8.16
C ALA A 135 12.76 -6.92 -7.95
N ARG A 136 12.29 -8.08 -7.48
CA ARG A 136 13.13 -9.28 -7.34
C ARG A 136 13.55 -9.87 -8.67
N LEU A 137 12.66 -9.87 -9.65
CA LEU A 137 12.96 -10.33 -11.01
C LEU A 137 14.06 -9.47 -11.64
N VAL A 138 13.88 -8.14 -11.61
CA VAL A 138 14.88 -7.19 -12.14
C VAL A 138 16.22 -7.38 -11.44
N ARG A 139 16.23 -7.51 -10.10
CA ARG A 139 17.47 -7.77 -9.37
C ARG A 139 18.13 -9.09 -9.78
N ALA A 140 17.35 -10.16 -9.90
CA ALA A 140 17.88 -11.46 -10.31
C ALA A 140 18.45 -11.43 -11.73
N GLU A 141 17.79 -10.76 -12.66
CA GLU A 141 18.27 -10.57 -14.03
C GLU A 141 19.56 -9.76 -14.08
N THR A 142 19.64 -8.65 -13.32
CA THR A 142 20.87 -7.85 -13.23
C THR A 142 22.04 -8.67 -12.68
N VAL A 143 21.82 -9.45 -11.62
CA VAL A 143 22.87 -10.31 -11.04
C VAL A 143 23.25 -11.44 -12.00
N SER A 144 22.29 -12.05 -12.69
CA SER A 144 22.55 -13.07 -13.72
C SER A 144 23.35 -12.53 -14.88
N SER A 145 23.11 -11.29 -15.32
CA SER A 145 23.88 -10.63 -16.37
C SER A 145 25.34 -10.37 -15.97
N LEU A 146 25.58 -10.11 -14.68
CA LEU A 146 26.92 -9.92 -14.13
C LEU A 146 27.66 -11.27 -13.88
N HIS A 147 26.90 -12.35 -13.64
CA HIS A 147 27.43 -13.69 -13.35
C HIS A 147 26.74 -14.75 -14.23
N PRO A 148 27.12 -14.89 -15.51
CA PRO A 148 26.39 -15.74 -16.48
C PRO A 148 26.32 -17.23 -16.15
N ARG A 149 27.20 -17.72 -15.26
CA ARG A 149 27.23 -19.13 -14.78
C ARG A 149 26.46 -19.35 -13.48
N GLY A 150 25.91 -18.29 -12.88
CA GLY A 150 25.17 -18.37 -11.61
C GLY A 150 23.69 -18.66 -11.86
N VAL A 151 23.11 -19.59 -11.08
CA VAL A 151 21.65 -19.83 -11.07
C VAL A 151 21.05 -19.10 -9.87
N PHE A 152 20.25 -18.06 -10.13
CA PHE A 152 19.62 -17.22 -9.11
C PHE A 152 18.11 -17.46 -9.08
N PRO A 153 17.59 -18.38 -8.24
CA PRO A 153 16.16 -18.63 -8.18
C PRO A 153 15.42 -17.44 -7.53
N VAL A 154 14.44 -16.88 -8.24
CA VAL A 154 13.54 -15.84 -7.70
C VAL A 154 12.52 -16.50 -6.80
N ARG A 155 12.50 -16.15 -5.52
CA ARG A 155 11.50 -16.63 -4.56
C ARG A 155 10.49 -15.54 -4.26
N VAL A 156 9.22 -15.83 -4.45
CA VAL A 156 8.09 -14.96 -4.08
C VAL A 156 7.19 -15.75 -3.16
N ARG A 157 6.93 -15.25 -1.96
CA ARG A 157 6.11 -15.94 -0.93
C ARG A 157 6.61 -17.36 -0.58
N GLY A 158 7.93 -17.57 -0.59
CA GLY A 158 8.52 -18.87 -0.30
C GLY A 158 8.42 -19.92 -1.42
N ARG A 159 7.80 -19.59 -2.55
CA ARG A 159 7.77 -20.45 -3.75
C ARG A 159 8.78 -19.95 -4.77
N ILE A 160 9.46 -20.87 -5.41
CA ILE A 160 10.38 -20.56 -6.51
C ILE A 160 9.52 -20.20 -7.72
N ALA A 161 9.63 -18.97 -8.19
CA ALA A 161 9.09 -18.59 -9.48
C ALA A 161 10.04 -19.15 -10.55
N THR A 162 9.77 -20.34 -11.03
CA THR A 162 10.56 -20.98 -12.10
C THR A 162 10.32 -20.21 -13.37
N SER A 163 11.39 -19.67 -13.95
CA SER A 163 11.34 -19.20 -15.34
C SER A 163 11.36 -20.42 -16.26
N GLU A 164 10.20 -20.99 -16.54
CA GLU A 164 10.04 -21.94 -17.66
C GLU A 164 10.16 -21.27 -19.04
N ALA A 165 10.70 -20.08 -19.10
CA ALA A 165 10.90 -19.33 -20.33
C ALA A 165 12.35 -19.41 -20.87
N ARG A 166 13.01 -20.56 -20.70
CA ARG A 166 14.25 -20.88 -21.42
C ARG A 166 14.16 -22.30 -22.01
N ALA A 167 13.22 -22.50 -22.91
CA ALA A 167 13.26 -23.55 -23.91
C ALA A 167 13.18 -22.91 -25.29
#